data_bd90663823407d9f0ca8a436dabe5cf9
#
_entry.id   bd90663823407d9f0ca8a436dabe5cf9
#
_cell.length_a   1.000
_cell.length_b   1.000
_cell.length_c   1.000
_cell.angle_alpha   90.00
_cell.angle_beta   90.00
_cell.angle_gamma   90.00
#
_symmetry.space_group_name_H-M   'P 1'
#
loop_
_entity.id
_entity.type
_entity.pdbx_description
1 polymer ?
#
loop_
_entity_poly.entity_id
_entity_poly.type
_entity_poly.pdbx_seq_one_letter_code
_entity_poly.pdbx_strand_id
1 'polypeptide(L)'
;MKEYVDLFILPIRKKNLAAYRRLAQRFGKIVEDHGALEYREFLGDDLKTKQFAAFPSKIKVKPGEVLISSVIGFRSKSQRNHFNKKAMNDPRIKALMGEKPLFDMKRMLYRGFSTIVKMHSPQG
;
A
#
# COMPACT_ATOMS: atom_id res chain seq x y z
N MET A 1 21.89 6.54 -4.97
CA MET A 1 21.25 5.59 -4.05
C MET A 1 20.08 4.91 -4.75
N LYS A 2 19.85 3.63 -4.44
CA LYS A 2 18.73 2.90 -5.02
C LYS A 2 17.42 3.34 -4.38
N GLU A 3 16.44 3.67 -5.21
CA GLU A 3 15.09 3.90 -4.72
C GLU A 3 14.53 2.60 -4.14
N TYR A 4 13.65 2.76 -3.19
CA TYR A 4 13.09 1.66 -2.42
C TYR A 4 11.58 1.82 -2.33
N VAL A 5 10.85 0.72 -2.36
CA VAL A 5 9.39 0.78 -2.23
C VAL A 5 8.92 -0.21 -1.18
N ASP A 6 7.88 0.17 -0.47
CA ASP A 6 7.05 -0.76 0.29
C ASP A 6 5.85 -1.12 -0.56
N LEU A 7 5.61 -2.42 -0.72
CA LEU A 7 4.44 -2.93 -1.43
C LEU A 7 3.48 -3.58 -0.44
N PHE A 8 2.20 -3.31 -0.66
CA PHE A 8 1.12 -3.87 0.16
C PHE A 8 0.11 -4.52 -0.78
N ILE A 9 -0.38 -5.71 -0.40
CA ILE A 9 -1.49 -6.35 -1.10
C ILE A 9 -2.42 -6.90 -0.03
N LEU A 10 -3.71 -6.55 -0.13
CA LEU A 10 -4.69 -6.94 0.89
C LEU A 10 -6.09 -7.05 0.31
N PRO A 11 -6.86 -8.06 0.73
CA PRO A 11 -8.28 -8.11 0.42
C PRO A 11 -9.07 -7.27 1.43
N ILE A 12 -10.11 -6.61 0.95
CA ILE A 12 -11.06 -5.89 1.81
C ILE A 12 -12.48 -6.19 1.33
N ARG A 13 -13.44 -6.07 2.22
CA ARG A 13 -14.84 -6.17 1.83
C ARG A 13 -15.21 -5.03 0.89
N LYS A 14 -15.87 -5.34 -0.21
CA LYS A 14 -16.31 -4.32 -1.17
C LYS A 14 -17.13 -3.22 -0.51
N LYS A 15 -17.97 -3.57 0.47
CA LYS A 15 -18.76 -2.59 1.21
C LYS A 15 -17.92 -1.59 2.00
N ASN A 16 -16.66 -1.92 2.27
CA ASN A 16 -15.74 -1.04 3.01
C ASN A 16 -14.88 -0.18 2.08
N LEU A 17 -15.03 -0.32 0.76
CA LEU A 17 -14.13 0.34 -0.19
C LEU A 17 -14.17 1.86 -0.08
N ALA A 18 -15.37 2.46 0.04
CA ALA A 18 -15.49 3.91 0.17
C ALA A 18 -14.82 4.43 1.44
N ALA A 19 -15.03 3.72 2.57
CA ALA A 19 -14.39 4.07 3.83
C ALA A 19 -12.87 3.89 3.75
N TYR A 20 -12.42 2.84 3.08
CA TYR A 20 -10.99 2.59 2.87
C TYR A 20 -10.35 3.72 2.05
N ARG A 21 -11.01 4.19 0.99
CA ARG A 21 -10.49 5.31 0.19
C ARG A 21 -10.29 6.56 1.05
N ARG A 22 -11.25 6.87 1.92
CA ARG A 22 -11.12 8.01 2.81
C ARG A 22 -9.96 7.85 3.80
N LEU A 23 -9.82 6.64 4.34
CA LEU A 23 -8.70 6.31 5.23
C LEU A 23 -7.36 6.47 4.50
N ALA A 24 -7.28 5.95 3.28
CA ALA A 24 -6.06 6.02 2.47
C ALA A 24 -5.69 7.47 2.10
N GLN A 25 -6.69 8.30 1.82
CA GLN A 25 -6.45 9.72 1.54
C GLN A 25 -5.86 10.43 2.77
N ARG A 26 -6.38 10.14 3.96
CA ARG A 26 -5.85 10.69 5.21
C ARG A 26 -4.43 10.19 5.46
N PHE A 27 -4.22 8.89 5.27
CA PHE A 27 -2.90 8.28 5.41
C PHE A 27 -1.90 8.87 4.42
N GLY A 28 -2.32 9.06 3.18
CA GLY A 28 -1.48 9.64 2.13
C GLY A 28 -0.97 11.04 2.46
N LYS A 29 -1.80 11.85 3.10
CA LYS A 29 -1.39 13.17 3.56
C LYS A 29 -0.26 13.08 4.58
N ILE A 30 -0.37 12.13 5.49
CA ILE A 30 0.65 11.91 6.52
C ILE A 30 1.96 11.41 5.87
N VAL A 31 1.83 10.48 4.93
CA VAL A 31 2.97 9.93 4.17
C VAL A 31 3.72 11.04 3.44
N GLU A 32 2.96 11.93 2.78
CA GLU A 32 3.52 13.08 2.09
C GLU A 32 4.26 14.02 3.04
N ASP A 33 3.66 14.30 4.20
CA ASP A 33 4.25 15.19 5.21
C ASP A 33 5.56 14.63 5.77
N HIS A 34 5.72 13.32 5.77
CA HIS A 34 6.96 12.66 6.22
C HIS A 34 7.97 12.45 5.09
N GLY A 35 7.70 12.99 3.90
CA GLY A 35 8.70 13.10 2.83
C GLY A 35 8.89 11.88 1.95
N ALA A 36 7.94 10.95 1.89
CA ALA A 36 8.01 9.85 0.93
C ALA A 36 7.95 10.40 -0.50
N LEU A 37 8.58 9.68 -1.45
CA LEU A 37 8.59 10.09 -2.85
C LEU A 37 7.23 9.93 -3.52
N GLU A 38 6.51 8.85 -3.18
CA GLU A 38 5.19 8.62 -3.76
C GLU A 38 4.36 7.74 -2.83
N TYR A 39 3.06 7.85 -2.99
CA TYR A 39 2.10 6.96 -2.37
C TYR A 39 0.93 6.79 -3.32
N ARG A 40 0.59 5.54 -3.63
CA ARG A 40 -0.50 5.22 -4.54
C ARG A 40 -1.24 3.98 -4.05
N GLU A 41 -2.56 4.00 -4.24
CA GLU A 41 -3.43 2.86 -3.96
C GLU A 41 -4.09 2.41 -5.24
N PHE A 42 -4.20 1.10 -5.42
CA PHE A 42 -4.75 0.51 -6.64
C PHE A 42 -5.85 -0.48 -6.29
N LEU A 43 -6.94 -0.44 -7.07
CA LEU A 43 -7.99 -1.43 -6.96
C LEU A 43 -7.79 -2.49 -8.03
N GLY A 44 -7.79 -3.77 -7.63
CA GLY A 44 -7.70 -4.87 -8.58
C GLY A 44 -8.86 -4.83 -9.56
N ASP A 45 -8.55 -4.95 -10.85
CA ASP A 45 -9.53 -4.80 -11.92
C ASP A 45 -9.55 -6.02 -12.84
N ASP A 46 -8.43 -6.37 -13.44
CA ASP A 46 -8.31 -7.50 -14.36
C ASP A 46 -7.45 -8.59 -13.72
N LEU A 47 -8.09 -9.38 -12.86
CA LEU A 47 -7.37 -10.35 -12.03
C LEU A 47 -7.49 -11.79 -12.49
N LYS A 48 -8.38 -12.10 -13.44
CA LYS A 48 -8.57 -13.46 -13.93
C LYS A 48 -7.51 -13.79 -14.98
N THR A 49 -6.89 -14.95 -14.85
CA THR A 49 -5.89 -15.41 -15.80
C THR A 49 -5.82 -16.93 -15.80
N LYS A 50 -5.48 -17.50 -16.96
CA LYS A 50 -5.23 -18.95 -17.11
C LYS A 50 -3.74 -19.25 -17.27
N GLN A 51 -2.96 -18.27 -17.73
CA GLN A 51 -1.53 -18.48 -18.02
C GLN A 51 -0.63 -18.25 -16.82
N PHE A 52 -1.06 -17.40 -15.89
CA PHE A 52 -0.26 -17.01 -14.74
C PHE A 52 -0.96 -17.41 -13.44
N ALA A 53 -0.21 -17.46 -12.36
CA ALA A 53 -0.81 -17.61 -11.03
C ALA A 53 -1.71 -16.41 -10.76
N ALA A 54 -2.95 -16.65 -10.39
CA ALA A 54 -3.94 -15.60 -10.20
C ALA A 54 -3.91 -15.06 -8.76
N PHE A 55 -3.90 -13.74 -8.62
CA PHE A 55 -3.93 -13.11 -7.31
C PHE A 55 -5.08 -13.62 -6.42
N PRO A 56 -6.34 -13.68 -6.92
CA PRO A 56 -7.44 -14.07 -6.04
C PRO A 56 -7.29 -15.45 -5.40
N SER A 57 -6.80 -16.43 -6.16
CA SER A 57 -6.60 -17.78 -5.62
C SER A 57 -5.42 -17.85 -4.67
N LYS A 58 -4.34 -17.13 -4.96
CA LYS A 58 -3.13 -17.16 -4.13
C LYS A 58 -3.28 -16.39 -2.82
N ILE A 59 -4.09 -15.32 -2.84
CA ILE A 59 -4.34 -14.50 -1.65
C ILE A 59 -5.64 -14.93 -0.96
N LYS A 60 -6.37 -15.87 -1.56
CA LYS A 60 -7.64 -16.40 -1.02
C LYS A 60 -8.67 -15.29 -0.82
N VAL A 61 -8.88 -14.51 -1.89
CA VAL A 61 -9.92 -13.48 -1.90
C VAL A 61 -11.27 -14.15 -1.82
N LYS A 62 -12.09 -13.74 -0.86
CA LYS A 62 -13.41 -14.34 -0.61
C LYS A 62 -14.49 -13.65 -1.43
N PRO A 63 -15.67 -14.31 -1.63
CA PRO A 63 -16.81 -13.63 -2.24
C PRO A 63 -17.15 -12.33 -1.48
N GLY A 64 -17.45 -11.28 -2.24
CA GLY A 64 -17.76 -9.97 -1.65
C GLY A 64 -16.53 -9.16 -1.24
N GLU A 65 -15.33 -9.66 -1.54
CA GLU A 65 -14.09 -8.92 -1.31
C GLU A 65 -13.51 -8.40 -2.62
N VAL A 66 -12.76 -7.32 -2.52
CA VAL A 66 -11.95 -6.77 -3.60
C VAL A 66 -10.49 -6.79 -3.16
N LEU A 67 -9.58 -6.68 -4.10
CA LEU A 67 -8.15 -6.71 -3.82
C LEU A 67 -7.56 -5.31 -4.00
N ILE A 68 -6.82 -4.88 -2.98
CA ILE A 68 -6.10 -3.60 -3.00
C ILE A 68 -4.62 -3.89 -3.12
N SER A 69 -3.93 -3.09 -3.91
CA SER A 69 -2.47 -3.05 -3.97
C SER A 69 -2.04 -1.61 -3.74
N SER A 70 -0.99 -1.41 -2.96
CA SER A 70 -0.50 -0.05 -2.72
C SER A 70 1.03 0.00 -2.71
N VAL A 71 1.57 1.18 -2.96
CA VAL A 71 3.00 1.41 -2.98
C VAL A 71 3.33 2.70 -2.27
N ILE A 72 4.37 2.66 -1.44
CA ILE A 72 5.02 3.85 -0.89
C ILE A 72 6.44 3.85 -1.40
N GLY A 73 6.84 4.90 -2.10
CA GLY A 73 8.18 5.02 -2.66
C GLY A 73 9.09 5.90 -1.81
N PHE A 74 10.36 5.51 -1.71
CA PHE A 74 11.39 6.21 -0.95
C PHE A 74 12.67 6.34 -1.77
N ARG A 75 13.51 7.33 -1.43
CA ARG A 75 14.81 7.51 -2.07
C ARG A 75 15.75 6.36 -1.77
N SER A 76 15.60 5.71 -0.62
CA SER A 76 16.49 4.64 -0.18
C SER A 76 15.82 3.82 0.92
N LYS A 77 16.38 2.65 1.20
CA LYS A 77 15.96 1.84 2.34
C LYS A 77 16.16 2.59 3.66
N SER A 78 17.24 3.34 3.77
CA SER A 78 17.53 4.14 4.96
C SER A 78 16.43 5.18 5.20
N GLN A 79 16.00 5.87 4.15
CA GLN A 79 14.88 6.82 4.26
C GLN A 79 13.60 6.11 4.69
N ARG A 80 13.32 4.94 4.12
CA ARG A 80 12.14 4.15 4.49
C ARG A 80 12.15 3.80 5.98
N ASN A 81 13.29 3.35 6.49
CA ASN A 81 13.42 2.98 7.89
C ASN A 81 13.23 4.19 8.81
N HIS A 82 13.77 5.32 8.42
CA HIS A 82 13.61 6.58 9.15
C HIS A 82 12.16 7.05 9.14
N PHE A 83 11.51 6.97 7.96
CA PHE A 83 10.09 7.28 7.78
C PHE A 83 9.24 6.43 8.73
N ASN A 84 9.47 5.11 8.78
CA ASN A 84 8.69 4.23 9.62
C ASN A 84 8.76 4.64 11.11
N LYS A 85 9.95 4.99 11.59
CA LYS A 85 10.11 5.44 12.98
C LYS A 85 9.31 6.72 13.24
N LYS A 86 9.39 7.70 12.35
CA LYS A 86 8.68 8.97 12.51
C LYS A 86 7.18 8.80 12.38
N ALA A 87 6.73 8.03 11.39
CA ALA A 87 5.30 7.84 11.15
C ALA A 87 4.63 7.14 12.32
N MET A 88 5.26 6.11 12.90
CA MET A 88 4.70 5.39 14.05
C MET A 88 4.53 6.27 15.27
N ASN A 89 5.28 7.37 15.37
CA ASN A 89 5.17 8.32 16.46
C ASN A 89 4.26 9.51 16.13
N ASP A 90 3.73 9.57 14.92
CA ASP A 90 2.82 10.65 14.52
C ASP A 90 1.44 10.44 15.17
N PRO A 91 0.92 11.44 15.91
CA PRO A 91 -0.39 11.31 16.55
C PRO A 91 -1.52 10.99 15.58
N ARG A 92 -1.41 11.45 14.31
CA ARG A 92 -2.41 11.18 13.29
C ARG A 92 -2.44 9.69 12.92
N ILE A 93 -1.26 9.04 12.87
CA ILE A 93 -1.18 7.59 12.62
C ILE A 93 -1.80 6.83 13.79
N LYS A 94 -1.49 7.23 15.01
CA LYS A 94 -2.07 6.60 16.21
C LYS A 94 -3.60 6.73 16.19
N ALA A 95 -4.12 7.88 15.78
CA ALA A 95 -5.56 8.09 15.66
C ALA A 95 -6.18 7.17 14.61
N LEU A 96 -5.55 7.02 13.44
CA LEU A 96 -6.02 6.10 12.40
C LEU A 96 -6.03 4.65 12.88
N MET A 97 -5.00 4.24 13.59
CA MET A 97 -4.88 2.87 14.12
C MET A 97 -5.91 2.57 15.20
N GLY A 98 -6.40 3.61 15.89
CA GLY A 98 -7.43 3.47 16.91
C GLY A 98 -8.86 3.36 16.36
N GLU A 99 -9.05 3.58 15.06
CA GLU A 99 -10.36 3.47 14.43
C GLU A 99 -10.73 2.00 14.17
N LYS A 100 -12.03 1.74 13.93
CA LYS A 100 -12.50 0.40 13.61
C LYS A 100 -11.75 -0.13 12.37
N PRO A 101 -11.15 -1.32 12.46
CA PRO A 101 -10.42 -1.88 11.33
C PRO A 101 -11.32 -2.12 10.11
N LEU A 102 -10.84 -1.71 8.93
CA LEU A 102 -11.54 -1.93 7.66
C LEU A 102 -11.02 -3.17 6.94
N PHE A 103 -9.96 -3.79 7.46
CA PHE A 103 -9.33 -4.97 6.87
C PHE A 103 -8.61 -5.78 7.94
N ASP A 104 -8.30 -7.03 7.59
CA ASP A 104 -7.57 -7.95 8.48
C ASP A 104 -6.07 -7.83 8.24
N MET A 105 -5.34 -7.31 9.20
CA MET A 105 -3.88 -7.15 9.12
C MET A 105 -3.17 -8.48 8.86
N LYS A 106 -3.71 -9.59 9.34
CA LYS A 106 -3.09 -10.91 9.15
C LYS A 106 -3.14 -11.38 7.69
N ARG A 107 -4.01 -10.81 6.88
CA ARG A 107 -4.16 -11.14 5.48
C ARG A 107 -3.42 -10.16 4.57
N MET A 108 -2.80 -9.13 5.14
CA MET A 108 -2.03 -8.16 4.39
C MET A 108 -0.65 -8.72 4.08
N LEU A 109 -0.28 -8.71 2.81
CA LEU A 109 1.09 -8.96 2.39
C LEU A 109 1.81 -7.62 2.34
N TYR A 110 2.95 -7.52 3.01
CA TYR A 110 3.70 -6.28 3.11
C TYR A 110 5.18 -6.55 3.25
N ARG A 111 6.00 -5.98 2.36
CA ARG A 111 7.47 -5.98 2.50
C ARG A 111 8.09 -4.95 1.55
N GLY A 112 9.37 -4.70 1.78
CA GLY A 112 10.14 -3.73 1.03
C GLY A 112 10.94 -4.35 -0.11
N PHE A 113 11.05 -3.60 -1.21
CA PHE A 113 11.74 -4.03 -2.42
C PHE A 113 12.67 -2.91 -2.90
N SER A 114 13.89 -3.25 -3.30
CA SER A 114 14.79 -2.28 -3.88
C SER A 114 14.66 -2.25 -5.39
N THR A 115 14.79 -1.06 -5.97
CA THR A 115 14.72 -0.88 -7.42
C THR A 115 15.94 -1.50 -8.09
N ILE A 116 15.71 -2.30 -9.13
CA ILE A 116 16.80 -2.85 -9.95
C ILE A 116 16.76 -2.30 -11.37
N VAL A 117 15.62 -1.83 -11.83
CA VAL A 117 15.44 -1.19 -13.14
C VAL A 117 14.45 -0.07 -13.01
N LYS A 118 14.79 1.09 -13.54
CA LYS A 118 13.89 2.23 -13.61
C LYS A 118 14.03 2.90 -14.96
N MET A 119 12.90 3.02 -15.68
CA MET A 119 12.84 3.73 -16.94
C MET A 119 12.41 5.18 -16.69
N HIS A 120 13.02 6.11 -17.39
CA HIS A 120 12.58 7.50 -17.32
C HIS A 120 11.29 7.69 -18.07
N SER A 121 10.37 8.46 -17.46
CA SER A 121 9.21 8.95 -18.19
C SER A 121 9.67 9.91 -19.29
N PRO A 122 9.09 9.83 -20.50
CA PRO A 122 9.41 10.80 -21.54
C PRO A 122 9.15 12.26 -21.16
N GLN A 123 8.36 12.50 -20.16
CA GLN A 123 7.98 13.83 -19.69
C GLN A 123 8.74 14.30 -18.45
N GLY A 124 9.76 13.61 -18.10
CA GLY A 124 10.58 14.01 -16.95
C GLY A 124 10.69 12.98 -15.90
#